data_d287fa35203d72530780bf301320b0ba
#
_entry.id   d287fa35203d72530780bf301320b0ba
#
_cell.length_a   1.000
_cell.length_b   1.000
_cell.length_c   1.000
_cell.angle_alpha   90.00
_cell.angle_beta   90.00
_cell.angle_gamma   90.00
#
_symmetry.space_group_name_H-M   'P 1'
#
loop_
_entity.id
_entity.type
_entity.pdbx_description
1 polymer ?
#
loop_
_entity_poly.entity_id
_entity_poly.type
_entity_poly.pdbx_seq_one_letter_code
_entity_poly.pdbx_strand_id
1 'polypeptide(L)'
;GFFVCGFQVVFIAVHLPAYIGDLGLSASVGAAALALIGFFNIIGSWGCGMLGARRSKKYLLSGLYVLRSVVTVAFLFAPKTDMVIYLFASAMGLLWLGTVPLTSGLVAQIFGIRYMATLFGIVFFSHQMGSFLGAWLGGRLFDLTGSYDMMWWISVALGIAAGILHLPIADKPVARPAAQAA
;
A
#
# COMPACT_ATOMS: atom_id res chain seq x y z
N GLY A 1 3.86 9.04 -1.58
CA GLY A 1 3.54 7.61 -1.76
C GLY A 1 2.95 6.98 -0.52
N PHE A 2 3.55 7.17 0.65
CA PHE A 2 3.13 6.44 1.87
C PHE A 2 1.71 6.77 2.34
N PHE A 3 1.20 7.97 2.06
CA PHE A 3 -0.23 8.31 2.17
C PHE A 3 -1.11 7.32 1.39
N VAL A 4 -0.73 7.04 0.13
CA VAL A 4 -1.48 6.12 -0.73
C VAL A 4 -1.46 4.69 -0.21
N CYS A 5 -0.36 4.28 0.43
CA CYS A 5 -0.30 2.99 1.13
C CYS A 5 -1.39 2.90 2.19
N GLY A 6 -1.45 3.89 3.10
CA GLY A 6 -2.48 3.94 4.14
C GLY A 6 -3.90 3.91 3.57
N PHE A 7 -4.15 4.71 2.55
CA PHE A 7 -5.44 4.78 1.88
C PHE A 7 -5.88 3.40 1.33
N GLN A 8 -5.01 2.75 0.53
CA GLN A 8 -5.33 1.47 -0.09
C GLN A 8 -5.49 0.34 0.93
N VAL A 9 -4.55 0.26 1.87
CA VAL A 9 -4.50 -0.82 2.87
C VAL A 9 -5.74 -0.77 3.76
N VAL A 10 -6.10 0.41 4.27
CA VAL A 10 -7.23 0.52 5.21
C VAL A 10 -8.57 0.47 4.47
N PHE A 11 -8.66 1.04 3.26
CA PHE A 11 -9.85 0.85 2.43
C PHE A 11 -10.15 -0.65 2.22
N ILE A 12 -9.17 -1.42 1.79
CA ILE A 12 -9.35 -2.86 1.55
C ILE A 12 -9.64 -3.61 2.87
N ALA A 13 -8.88 -3.34 3.92
CA ALA A 13 -9.05 -4.05 5.19
C ALA A 13 -10.44 -3.85 5.81
N VAL A 14 -11.00 -2.64 5.67
CA VAL A 14 -12.29 -2.28 6.27
C VAL A 14 -13.46 -2.68 5.37
N HIS A 15 -13.34 -2.44 4.05
CA HIS A 15 -14.49 -2.56 3.16
C HIS A 15 -14.53 -3.85 2.33
N LEU A 16 -13.42 -4.61 2.22
CA LEU A 16 -13.42 -5.85 1.44
C LEU A 16 -14.42 -6.89 1.96
N PRO A 17 -14.57 -7.13 3.29
CA PRO A 17 -15.58 -8.08 3.77
C PRO A 17 -17.02 -7.66 3.42
N ALA A 18 -17.36 -6.37 3.53
CA ALA A 18 -18.66 -5.85 3.16
C ALA A 18 -18.89 -5.97 1.65
N TYR A 19 -17.90 -5.59 0.85
CA TYR A 19 -17.95 -5.75 -0.62
C TYR A 19 -18.18 -7.21 -1.03
N ILE A 20 -17.54 -8.18 -0.38
CA ILE A 20 -17.73 -9.62 -0.64
C ILE A 20 -19.17 -10.03 -0.28
N GLY A 21 -19.73 -9.52 0.81
CA GLY A 21 -21.12 -9.72 1.19
C GLY A 21 -22.11 -9.16 0.16
N ASP A 22 -21.87 -7.96 -0.37
CA ASP A 22 -22.70 -7.34 -1.42
C ASP A 22 -22.67 -8.12 -2.73
N LEU A 23 -21.62 -8.89 -2.99
CA LEU A 23 -21.51 -9.80 -4.12
C LEU A 23 -22.30 -11.11 -3.90
N GLY A 24 -22.94 -11.29 -2.74
CA GLY A 24 -23.67 -12.51 -2.37
C GLY A 24 -22.78 -13.69 -1.97
N LEU A 25 -21.50 -13.45 -1.72
CA LEU A 25 -20.56 -14.48 -1.25
C LEU A 25 -20.62 -14.60 0.28
N SER A 26 -20.20 -15.75 0.80
CA SER A 26 -20.28 -16.02 2.24
C SER A 26 -19.29 -15.17 3.06
N ALA A 27 -19.65 -14.86 4.31
CA ALA A 27 -18.77 -14.15 5.25
C ALA A 27 -17.45 -14.89 5.49
N SER A 28 -17.43 -16.22 5.35
CA SER A 28 -16.21 -17.03 5.47
C SER A 28 -15.19 -16.71 4.36
N VAL A 29 -15.65 -16.36 3.15
CA VAL A 29 -14.77 -15.91 2.05
C VAL A 29 -14.09 -14.60 2.42
N GLY A 30 -14.83 -13.65 3.03
CA GLY A 30 -14.27 -12.40 3.51
C GLY A 30 -13.21 -12.59 4.60
N ALA A 31 -13.51 -13.45 5.57
CA ALA A 31 -12.57 -13.79 6.63
C ALA A 31 -11.29 -14.48 6.09
N ALA A 32 -11.47 -15.46 5.18
CA ALA A 32 -10.35 -16.14 4.54
C ALA A 32 -9.51 -15.18 3.67
N ALA A 33 -10.14 -14.23 2.96
CA ALA A 33 -9.44 -13.22 2.19
C ALA A 33 -8.52 -12.35 3.08
N LEU A 34 -9.01 -11.86 4.22
CA LEU A 34 -8.19 -11.11 5.17
C LEU A 34 -7.06 -11.95 5.77
N ALA A 35 -7.32 -13.22 6.07
CA ALA A 35 -6.30 -14.15 6.56
C ALA A 35 -5.19 -14.38 5.50
N LEU A 36 -5.57 -14.54 4.23
CA LEU A 36 -4.62 -14.67 3.11
C LEU A 36 -3.79 -13.40 2.92
N ILE A 37 -4.41 -12.21 2.99
CA ILE A 37 -3.67 -10.94 2.99
C ILE A 37 -2.62 -10.93 4.09
N GLY A 38 -3.00 -11.28 5.33
CA GLY A 38 -2.08 -11.32 6.47
C GLY A 38 -0.93 -12.31 6.27
N PHE A 39 -1.24 -13.53 5.82
CA PHE A 39 -0.24 -14.57 5.59
C PHE A 39 0.78 -14.16 4.50
N PHE A 40 0.29 -13.76 3.33
CA PHE A 40 1.16 -13.36 2.23
C PHE A 40 1.89 -12.05 2.50
N ASN A 41 1.38 -11.18 3.38
CA ASN A 41 2.08 -9.98 3.82
C ASN A 41 3.38 -10.28 4.56
N ILE A 42 3.45 -11.37 5.32
CA ILE A 42 4.70 -11.80 5.98
C ILE A 42 5.78 -12.06 4.91
N ILE A 43 5.43 -12.84 3.89
CA ILE A 43 6.34 -13.21 2.80
C ILE A 43 6.73 -11.96 1.99
N GLY A 44 5.74 -11.13 1.64
CA GLY A 44 5.94 -9.91 0.85
C GLY A 44 6.82 -8.88 1.55
N SER A 45 6.57 -8.62 2.82
CA SER A 45 7.35 -7.65 3.60
C SER A 45 8.79 -8.11 3.80
N TRP A 46 9.01 -9.38 4.10
CA TRP A 46 10.34 -9.98 4.21
C TRP A 46 11.10 -9.91 2.87
N GLY A 47 10.45 -10.32 1.77
CA GLY A 47 11.03 -10.26 0.43
C GLY A 47 11.38 -8.83 0.00
N CYS A 48 10.50 -7.86 0.27
CA CYS A 48 10.77 -6.44 0.00
C CYS A 48 11.93 -5.89 0.83
N GLY A 49 12.06 -6.30 2.09
CA GLY A 49 13.21 -5.95 2.92
C GLY A 49 14.52 -6.46 2.32
N MET A 50 14.57 -7.73 1.90
CA MET A 50 15.75 -8.32 1.26
C MET A 50 16.08 -7.65 -0.09
N LEU A 51 15.07 -7.42 -0.93
CA LEU A 51 15.25 -6.75 -2.22
C LEU A 51 15.73 -5.31 -2.04
N GLY A 52 15.18 -4.60 -1.04
CA GLY A 52 15.56 -3.24 -0.71
C GLY A 52 17.01 -3.08 -0.23
N ALA A 53 17.63 -4.15 0.29
CA ALA A 53 19.05 -4.18 0.62
C ALA A 53 19.95 -4.22 -0.63
N ARG A 54 19.46 -4.76 -1.75
CA ARG A 54 20.25 -5.02 -2.96
C ARG A 54 19.87 -4.15 -4.16
N ARG A 55 18.68 -3.56 -4.17
CA ARG A 55 18.11 -2.80 -5.28
C ARG A 55 17.70 -1.40 -4.83
N SER A 56 17.56 -0.49 -5.79
CA SER A 56 17.07 0.87 -5.51
C SER A 56 15.66 0.84 -4.93
N LYS A 57 15.52 1.39 -3.73
CA LYS A 57 14.25 1.40 -2.98
C LYS A 57 13.16 2.21 -3.66
N LYS A 58 13.52 3.30 -4.37
CA LYS A 58 12.56 4.13 -5.10
C LYS A 58 11.88 3.36 -6.24
N TYR A 59 12.65 2.56 -7.01
CA TYR A 59 12.09 1.76 -8.10
C TYR A 59 11.26 0.59 -7.57
N LEU A 60 11.66 -0.01 -6.44
CA LEU A 60 10.86 -1.04 -5.78
C LEU A 60 9.54 -0.46 -5.27
N LEU A 61 9.55 0.73 -4.65
CA LEU A 61 8.35 1.43 -4.21
C LEU A 61 7.43 1.78 -5.39
N SER A 62 7.99 2.36 -6.45
CA SER A 62 7.24 2.64 -7.68
C SER A 62 6.58 1.37 -8.23
N GLY A 63 7.36 0.28 -8.36
CA GLY A 63 6.86 -1.00 -8.85
C GLY A 63 5.74 -1.58 -7.97
N LEU A 64 5.86 -1.51 -6.65
CA LEU A 64 4.82 -1.99 -5.71
C LEU A 64 3.50 -1.24 -5.91
N TYR A 65 3.53 0.09 -6.01
CA TYR A 65 2.30 0.88 -6.19
C TYR A 65 1.64 0.63 -7.54
N VAL A 66 2.43 0.57 -8.61
CA VAL A 66 1.91 0.24 -9.94
C VAL A 66 1.34 -1.18 -9.97
N LEU A 67 2.06 -2.16 -9.39
CA LEU A 67 1.61 -3.55 -9.39
C LEU A 67 0.32 -3.74 -8.56
N ARG A 68 0.15 -3.02 -7.44
CA ARG A 68 -1.14 -2.99 -6.71
C ARG A 68 -2.27 -2.47 -7.60
N SER A 69 -2.03 -1.41 -8.36
CA SER A 69 -3.03 -0.86 -9.28
C SER A 69 -3.38 -1.88 -10.37
N VAL A 70 -2.39 -2.58 -10.93
CA VAL A 70 -2.62 -3.63 -11.93
C VAL A 70 -3.43 -4.79 -11.34
N VAL A 71 -3.08 -5.27 -10.14
CA VAL A 71 -3.82 -6.33 -9.44
C VAL A 71 -5.26 -5.91 -9.16
N THR A 72 -5.47 -4.65 -8.74
CA THR A 72 -6.81 -4.11 -8.50
C THR A 72 -7.61 -4.04 -9.80
N VAL A 73 -7.04 -3.53 -10.89
CA VAL A 73 -7.71 -3.49 -12.20
C VAL A 73 -8.07 -4.89 -12.68
N ALA A 74 -7.13 -5.84 -12.60
CA ALA A 74 -7.39 -7.23 -12.96
C ALA A 74 -8.55 -7.83 -12.13
N PHE A 75 -8.59 -7.53 -10.83
CA PHE A 75 -9.67 -7.94 -9.94
C PHE A 75 -11.02 -7.34 -10.35
N LEU A 76 -11.06 -6.05 -10.74
CA LEU A 76 -12.30 -5.37 -11.12
C LEU A 76 -12.95 -6.01 -12.35
N PHE A 77 -12.15 -6.44 -13.32
CA PHE A 77 -12.65 -7.08 -14.55
C PHE A 77 -12.85 -8.60 -14.45
N ALA A 78 -12.31 -9.24 -13.42
CA ALA A 78 -12.47 -10.68 -13.24
C ALA A 78 -13.87 -11.06 -12.72
N PRO A 79 -14.36 -12.29 -13.03
CA PRO A 79 -15.59 -12.80 -12.45
C PRO A 79 -15.46 -12.91 -10.92
N LYS A 80 -16.49 -12.51 -10.17
CA LYS A 80 -16.45 -12.45 -8.71
C LYS A 80 -16.74 -13.82 -8.09
N THR A 81 -15.77 -14.71 -8.15
CA THR A 81 -15.82 -16.05 -7.55
C THR A 81 -14.90 -16.10 -6.32
N ASP A 82 -15.13 -17.08 -5.42
CA ASP A 82 -14.29 -17.30 -4.23
C ASP A 82 -12.81 -17.41 -4.60
N MET A 83 -12.50 -18.16 -5.68
CA MET A 83 -11.12 -18.33 -6.15
C MET A 83 -10.48 -17.00 -6.55
N VAL A 84 -11.20 -16.14 -7.28
CA VAL A 84 -10.69 -14.83 -7.70
C VAL A 84 -10.47 -13.91 -6.49
N ILE A 85 -11.36 -13.97 -5.48
CA ILE A 85 -11.18 -13.25 -4.21
C ILE A 85 -9.90 -13.72 -3.51
N TYR A 86 -9.67 -15.03 -3.43
CA TYR A 86 -8.46 -15.57 -2.78
C TYR A 86 -7.18 -15.22 -3.55
N LEU A 87 -7.21 -15.27 -4.88
CA LEU A 87 -6.06 -14.86 -5.70
C LEU A 87 -5.76 -13.37 -5.53
N PHE A 88 -6.78 -12.53 -5.55
CA PHE A 88 -6.64 -11.10 -5.29
C PHE A 88 -6.05 -10.84 -3.90
N ALA A 89 -6.62 -11.46 -2.86
CA ALA A 89 -6.17 -11.34 -1.49
C ALA A 89 -4.71 -11.77 -1.32
N SER A 90 -4.31 -12.88 -1.94
CA SER A 90 -2.95 -13.40 -1.90
C SER A 90 -1.97 -12.45 -2.61
N ALA A 91 -2.31 -11.98 -3.80
CA ALA A 91 -1.50 -11.04 -4.57
C ALA A 91 -1.37 -9.70 -3.83
N MET A 92 -2.48 -9.15 -3.32
CA MET A 92 -2.45 -7.93 -2.53
C MET A 92 -1.65 -8.11 -1.24
N GLY A 93 -1.76 -9.26 -0.57
CA GLY A 93 -0.97 -9.59 0.62
C GLY A 93 0.53 -9.50 0.35
N LEU A 94 1.02 -10.08 -0.73
CA LEU A 94 2.43 -9.99 -1.13
C LEU A 94 2.91 -8.54 -1.32
N LEU A 95 2.03 -7.67 -1.76
CA LEU A 95 2.32 -6.26 -2.02
C LEU A 95 1.97 -5.34 -0.83
N TRP A 96 1.39 -5.88 0.26
CA TRP A 96 0.68 -5.13 1.30
C TRP A 96 1.56 -4.11 2.02
N LEU A 97 2.41 -4.56 2.91
CA LEU A 97 3.27 -3.70 3.72
C LEU A 97 4.75 -3.74 3.30
N GLY A 98 5.07 -4.30 2.14
CA GLY A 98 6.43 -4.23 1.58
C GLY A 98 6.95 -2.80 1.40
N THR A 99 6.04 -1.83 1.34
CA THR A 99 6.37 -0.40 1.31
C THR A 99 6.97 0.12 2.62
N VAL A 100 6.68 -0.51 3.78
CA VAL A 100 7.17 -0.06 5.09
C VAL A 100 8.70 -0.16 5.21
N PRO A 101 9.33 -1.35 5.03
CA PRO A 101 10.78 -1.46 5.09
C PRO A 101 11.49 -0.67 3.98
N LEU A 102 10.88 -0.55 2.82
CA LEU A 102 11.46 0.22 1.71
C LEU A 102 11.43 1.72 1.99
N THR A 103 10.32 2.26 2.52
CA THR A 103 10.18 3.69 2.83
C THR A 103 11.08 4.09 3.99
N SER A 104 11.10 3.32 5.09
CA SER A 104 11.98 3.57 6.22
C SER A 104 13.46 3.49 5.81
N GLY A 105 13.80 2.47 5.02
CA GLY A 105 15.14 2.32 4.47
C GLY A 105 15.55 3.44 3.49
N LEU A 106 14.60 3.98 2.71
CA LEU A 106 14.87 5.13 1.83
C LEU A 106 15.11 6.41 2.63
N VAL A 107 14.31 6.66 3.67
CA VAL A 107 14.50 7.79 4.60
C VAL A 107 15.87 7.70 5.28
N ALA A 108 16.23 6.54 5.79
CA ALA A 108 17.56 6.32 6.41
C ALA A 108 18.70 6.51 5.42
N GLN A 109 18.54 6.07 4.17
CA GLN A 109 19.55 6.20 3.11
C GLN A 109 19.79 7.66 2.73
N ILE A 110 18.74 8.47 2.60
CA ILE A 110 18.84 9.87 2.18
C ILE A 110 19.29 10.76 3.32
N PHE A 111 18.68 10.63 4.50
CA PHE A 111 18.85 11.57 5.61
C PHE A 111 19.77 11.05 6.74
N GLY A 112 20.15 9.78 6.66
CA GLY A 112 20.93 9.10 7.70
C GLY A 112 20.07 8.69 8.91
N ILE A 113 20.67 7.89 9.81
CA ILE A 113 19.97 7.29 10.96
C ILE A 113 19.66 8.29 12.08
N ARG A 114 20.41 9.40 12.19
CA ARG A 114 20.27 10.37 13.28
C ARG A 114 18.88 10.96 13.41
N TYR A 115 18.22 11.26 12.28
CA TYR A 115 16.90 11.88 12.23
C TYR A 115 15.81 10.92 11.71
N MET A 116 16.15 9.65 11.56
CA MET A 116 15.28 8.64 10.96
C MET A 116 13.91 8.55 11.67
N ALA A 117 13.91 8.50 13.01
CA ALA A 117 12.67 8.36 13.78
C ALA A 117 11.72 9.53 13.55
N THR A 118 12.22 10.77 13.62
CA THR A 118 11.40 11.97 13.40
C THR A 118 10.88 12.05 11.97
N LEU A 119 11.77 11.86 10.99
CA LEU A 119 11.38 11.96 9.57
C LEU A 119 10.43 10.84 9.16
N PHE A 120 10.71 9.61 9.63
CA PHE A 120 9.78 8.50 9.37
C PHE A 120 8.45 8.69 10.11
N GLY A 121 8.45 9.30 11.30
CA GLY A 121 7.22 9.69 12.00
C GLY A 121 6.34 10.63 11.18
N ILE A 122 6.93 11.64 10.54
CA ILE A 122 6.21 12.56 9.63
C ILE A 122 5.64 11.81 8.42
N VAL A 123 6.45 10.95 7.81
CA VAL A 123 6.02 10.11 6.68
C VAL A 123 4.91 9.17 7.12
N PHE A 124 5.01 8.58 8.31
CA PHE A 124 3.98 7.70 8.88
C PHE A 124 2.70 8.46 9.23
N PHE A 125 2.79 9.70 9.67
CA PHE A 125 1.62 10.55 9.86
C PHE A 125 0.83 10.72 8.56
N SER A 126 1.52 10.91 7.43
CA SER A 126 0.85 10.95 6.12
C SER A 126 0.13 9.64 5.77
N HIS A 127 0.69 8.50 6.19
CA HIS A 127 0.03 7.19 6.06
C HIS A 127 -1.27 7.14 6.88
N GLN A 128 -1.26 7.64 8.11
CA GLN A 128 -2.44 7.66 8.96
C GLN A 128 -3.55 8.56 8.39
N MET A 129 -3.19 9.71 7.79
CA MET A 129 -4.14 10.56 7.07
C MET A 129 -4.75 9.82 5.87
N GLY A 130 -3.95 9.08 5.12
CA GLY A 130 -4.42 8.20 4.04
C GLY A 130 -5.36 7.11 4.56
N SER A 131 -5.00 6.47 5.66
CA SER A 131 -5.79 5.43 6.34
C SER A 131 -7.16 5.94 6.76
N PHE A 132 -7.22 7.10 7.39
CA PHE A 132 -8.47 7.75 7.76
C PHE A 132 -9.35 7.99 6.52
N LEU A 133 -8.78 8.59 5.47
CA LEU A 133 -9.54 8.87 4.25
C LEU A 133 -9.98 7.60 3.52
N GLY A 134 -9.17 6.56 3.51
CA GLY A 134 -9.51 5.27 2.90
C GLY A 134 -10.72 4.61 3.57
N ALA A 135 -10.75 4.62 4.91
CA ALA A 135 -11.89 4.10 5.67
C ALA A 135 -13.13 4.99 5.53
N TRP A 136 -12.99 6.29 5.81
CA TRP A 136 -14.11 7.23 5.85
C TRP A 136 -14.74 7.43 4.47
N LEU A 137 -13.92 7.69 3.45
CA LEU A 137 -14.41 7.95 2.10
C LEU A 137 -15.05 6.69 1.48
N GLY A 138 -14.52 5.51 1.82
CA GLY A 138 -15.11 4.23 1.39
C GLY A 138 -16.55 4.08 1.86
N GLY A 139 -16.80 4.31 3.15
CA GLY A 139 -18.16 4.29 3.70
C GLY A 139 -19.02 5.41 3.13
N ARG A 140 -18.50 6.65 3.09
CA ARG A 140 -19.25 7.80 2.60
C ARG A 140 -19.70 7.69 1.15
N LEU A 141 -18.82 7.21 0.27
CA LEU A 141 -19.18 7.00 -1.13
C LEU A 141 -20.16 5.84 -1.29
N PHE A 142 -20.00 4.78 -0.52
CA PHE A 142 -20.96 3.69 -0.51
C PHE A 142 -22.36 4.15 -0.08
N ASP A 143 -22.47 4.94 0.99
CA ASP A 143 -23.73 5.51 1.46
C ASP A 143 -24.43 6.39 0.41
N LEU A 144 -23.64 7.07 -0.44
CA LEU A 144 -24.18 7.94 -1.48
C LEU A 144 -24.51 7.24 -2.79
N THR A 145 -23.78 6.19 -3.14
CA THR A 145 -23.85 5.56 -4.48
C THR A 145 -24.34 4.11 -4.47
N GLY A 146 -24.35 3.47 -3.31
CA GLY A 146 -24.64 2.03 -3.16
C GLY A 146 -23.55 1.12 -3.77
N SER A 147 -22.35 1.66 -4.09
CA SER A 147 -21.28 0.89 -4.74
C SER A 147 -19.91 1.33 -4.26
N TYR A 148 -18.95 0.39 -4.25
CA TYR A 148 -17.53 0.64 -4.00
C TYR A 148 -16.73 0.99 -5.27
N ASP A 149 -17.33 0.98 -6.46
CA ASP A 149 -16.63 1.13 -7.75
C ASP A 149 -15.78 2.39 -7.79
N MET A 150 -16.33 3.53 -7.36
CA MET A 150 -15.59 4.79 -7.32
C MET A 150 -14.35 4.70 -6.44
N MET A 151 -14.44 4.03 -5.28
CA MET A 151 -13.30 3.84 -4.38
C MET A 151 -12.20 2.97 -4.98
N TRP A 152 -12.59 1.91 -5.69
CA TRP A 152 -11.63 1.08 -6.39
C TRP A 152 -10.86 1.87 -7.44
N TRP A 153 -11.54 2.68 -8.25
CA TRP A 153 -10.90 3.51 -9.28
C TRP A 153 -10.04 4.63 -8.69
N ILE A 154 -10.47 5.28 -7.59
CA ILE A 154 -9.64 6.24 -6.85
C ILE A 154 -8.36 5.54 -6.34
N SER A 155 -8.49 4.34 -5.79
CA SER A 155 -7.36 3.53 -5.31
C SER A 155 -6.36 3.23 -6.43
N VAL A 156 -6.85 2.85 -7.62
CA VAL A 156 -6.02 2.62 -8.82
C VAL A 156 -5.28 3.90 -9.23
N ALA A 157 -6.01 5.00 -9.36
CA ALA A 157 -5.43 6.29 -9.79
C ALA A 157 -4.34 6.78 -8.81
N LEU A 158 -4.62 6.71 -7.50
CA LEU A 158 -3.66 7.07 -6.47
C LEU A 158 -2.42 6.16 -6.50
N GLY A 159 -2.60 4.86 -6.74
CA GLY A 159 -1.49 3.91 -6.85
C GLY A 159 -0.57 4.23 -8.04
N ILE A 160 -1.14 4.52 -9.21
CA ILE A 160 -0.37 4.95 -10.40
C ILE A 160 0.36 6.26 -10.10
N ALA A 161 -0.34 7.26 -9.55
CA ALA A 161 0.26 8.54 -9.18
C ALA A 161 1.41 8.37 -8.18
N ALA A 162 1.24 7.53 -7.15
CA ALA A 162 2.30 7.21 -6.21
C ALA A 162 3.50 6.55 -6.88
N GLY A 163 3.26 5.59 -7.80
CA GLY A 163 4.33 4.97 -8.58
C GLY A 163 5.16 6.00 -9.35
N ILE A 164 4.50 6.91 -10.06
CA ILE A 164 5.15 7.97 -10.82
C ILE A 164 5.93 8.92 -9.91
N LEU A 165 5.33 9.34 -8.77
CA LEU A 165 5.96 10.27 -7.82
C LEU A 165 7.21 9.72 -7.14
N HIS A 166 7.45 8.42 -7.16
CA HIS A 166 8.68 7.82 -6.65
C HIS A 166 9.86 7.92 -7.63
N LEU A 167 9.61 8.03 -8.94
CA LEU A 167 10.67 8.01 -9.95
C LEU A 167 11.67 9.18 -9.83
N PRO A 168 11.24 10.45 -9.61
CA PRO A 168 12.16 11.59 -9.51
C PRO A 168 12.91 11.68 -8.18
N ILE A 169 12.64 10.80 -7.18
CA ILE A 169 13.31 10.85 -5.89
C ILE A 169 14.82 10.66 -6.08
N ALA A 170 15.62 11.62 -5.61
CA ALA A 170 17.06 11.49 -5.51
C ALA A 170 17.39 10.60 -4.30
N ASP A 171 17.76 9.35 -4.53
CA ASP A 171 18.02 8.35 -3.49
C ASP A 171 19.50 8.34 -3.01
N LYS A 172 20.25 9.42 -3.30
CA LYS A 172 21.60 9.65 -2.80
C LYS A 172 21.58 10.33 -1.42
N PRO A 173 22.53 10.03 -0.54
CA PRO A 173 22.66 10.72 0.74
C PRO A 173 22.78 12.24 0.55
N VAL A 174 22.09 13.00 1.40
CA VAL A 174 22.25 14.46 1.45
C VAL A 174 23.65 14.78 2.00
N ALA A 175 24.45 15.55 1.22
CA ALA A 175 25.74 16.03 1.66
C ALA A 175 25.58 16.93 2.89
N ARG A 176 26.25 16.58 4.00
CA ARG A 176 26.29 17.42 5.19
C ARG A 176 27.49 18.34 5.14
N PRO A 177 27.34 19.64 5.47
CA PRO A 177 28.50 20.51 5.67
C PRO A 177 29.40 19.92 6.80
N ALA A 178 30.70 19.92 6.60
CA ALA A 178 31.69 19.35 7.51
C ALA A 178 31.75 20.00 8.92
N ALA A 179 30.97 21.01 9.19
CA ALA A 179 31.05 21.88 10.36
C ALA A 179 30.23 21.45 11.58
N GLN A 180 29.91 20.17 11.76
CA GLN A 180 29.18 19.71 12.96
C GLN A 180 29.72 18.40 13.54
N ALA A 181 31.00 18.17 13.43
CA ALA A 181 31.71 17.11 14.15
C ALA A 181 32.49 17.73 15.34
N ALA A 182 31.79 18.37 16.26
CA ALA A 182 32.31 18.78 17.56
C ALA A 182 31.28 18.41 18.63
#